data_c67f4214cc9e6b789f9597f41eb61a98
#
_entry.id   c67f4214cc9e6b789f9597f41eb61a98
#
_cell.length_a   1.000
_cell.length_b   1.000
_cell.length_c   1.000
_cell.angle_alpha   90.00
_cell.angle_beta   90.00
_cell.angle_gamma   90.00
#
_symmetry.space_group_name_H-M   'P 1'
#
loop_
_entity.id
_entity.type
_entity.pdbx_description
1 polymer ?
#
loop_
_entity_poly.entity_id
_entity_poly.type
_entity_poly.pdbx_seq_one_letter_code
_entity_poly.pdbx_strand_id
1 'polypeptide(L)'
;MKINICLFLVSLFFSIQLKSAELTIRILNIDEKIGFIHFAIYDNPEFFPKNEGKKLGFKEEVKNLINNEIIIGDLEESYYAVAIYHDKNSNDEFDTFLSIPQEKFGFSNDAKVFLGPPSFDESSFYLKKNQRLKIEISLR
;
A
#
# COMPACT_ATOMS: atom_id res chain seq x y z
N MET A 1 42.20 23.76 -51.01
CA MET A 1 41.46 22.57 -50.53
C MET A 1 40.99 22.91 -49.10
N LYS A 2 39.73 23.24 -48.91
CA LYS A 2 39.15 23.60 -47.57
C LYS A 2 38.52 22.35 -46.97
N ILE A 3 39.13 21.86 -45.89
CA ILE A 3 38.62 20.71 -45.16
C ILE A 3 37.56 21.23 -44.20
N ASN A 4 36.27 20.95 -44.49
CA ASN A 4 35.17 21.18 -43.57
C ASN A 4 35.12 20.05 -42.53
N ILE A 5 35.57 20.36 -41.33
CA ILE A 5 35.41 19.47 -40.16
C ILE A 5 33.99 19.65 -39.66
N CYS A 6 33.10 18.70 -39.99
CA CYS A 6 31.75 18.61 -39.46
C CYS A 6 31.84 18.00 -38.04
N LEU A 7 31.73 18.85 -37.01
CA LEU A 7 31.69 18.40 -35.65
C LEU A 7 30.33 17.76 -35.36
N PHE A 8 30.30 16.41 -35.33
CA PHE A 8 29.12 15.66 -34.90
C PHE A 8 29.00 15.67 -33.37
N LEU A 9 28.21 16.60 -32.83
CA LEU A 9 27.84 16.62 -31.42
C LEU A 9 26.86 15.46 -31.17
N VAL A 10 27.38 14.31 -30.74
CA VAL A 10 26.56 13.23 -30.19
C VAL A 10 26.14 13.65 -28.78
N SER A 11 24.95 14.24 -28.67
CA SER A 11 24.34 14.49 -27.37
C SER A 11 23.84 13.15 -26.80
N LEU A 12 24.62 12.60 -25.87
CA LEU A 12 24.19 11.47 -25.05
C LEU A 12 23.05 11.95 -24.13
N PHE A 13 21.81 11.75 -24.54
CA PHE A 13 20.68 11.86 -23.63
C PHE A 13 20.76 10.72 -22.61
N PHE A 14 21.37 10.97 -21.47
CA PHE A 14 21.24 10.12 -20.31
C PHE A 14 19.81 10.29 -19.80
N SER A 15 18.91 9.40 -20.20
CA SER A 15 17.57 9.32 -19.60
C SER A 15 17.75 8.88 -18.15
N ILE A 16 17.76 9.84 -17.23
CA ILE A 16 17.63 9.56 -15.80
C ILE A 16 16.20 9.03 -15.62
N GLN A 17 16.07 7.71 -15.58
CA GLN A 17 14.82 7.11 -15.11
C GLN A 17 14.69 7.45 -13.63
N LEU A 18 13.86 8.43 -13.33
CA LEU A 18 13.37 8.66 -11.98
C LEU A 18 12.55 7.42 -11.59
N LYS A 19 13.17 6.50 -10.87
CA LYS A 19 12.43 5.41 -10.23
C LYS A 19 11.63 6.04 -9.09
N SER A 20 10.32 5.92 -9.15
CA SER A 20 9.44 6.20 -8.01
C SER A 20 9.61 5.13 -6.94
N ALA A 21 9.23 5.45 -5.71
CA ALA A 21 9.19 4.45 -4.66
C ALA A 21 8.05 3.44 -4.92
N GLU A 22 8.28 2.20 -4.51
CA GLU A 22 7.37 1.08 -4.72
C GLU A 22 7.13 0.36 -3.40
N LEU A 23 5.87 0.18 -3.05
CA LEU A 23 5.43 -0.58 -1.89
C LEU A 23 4.84 -1.91 -2.35
N THR A 24 5.41 -3.01 -1.85
CA THR A 24 4.87 -4.35 -2.05
C THR A 24 4.19 -4.82 -0.77
N ILE A 25 2.93 -5.25 -0.86
CA ILE A 25 2.15 -5.74 0.28
C ILE A 25 1.81 -7.21 0.07
N ARG A 26 2.14 -8.03 1.06
CA ARG A 26 1.72 -9.43 1.15
C ARG A 26 0.73 -9.60 2.30
N ILE A 27 -0.38 -10.26 2.03
CA ILE A 27 -1.40 -10.54 3.03
C ILE A 27 -1.22 -11.95 3.56
N LEU A 28 -1.22 -12.08 4.87
CA LEU A 28 -1.11 -13.35 5.58
C LEU A 28 -2.45 -13.73 6.24
N ASN A 29 -2.63 -15.01 6.52
CA ASN A 29 -3.81 -15.56 7.23
C ASN A 29 -5.14 -15.33 6.49
N ILE A 30 -5.12 -15.43 5.16
CA ILE A 30 -6.34 -15.48 4.36
C ILE A 30 -6.94 -16.88 4.50
N ASP A 31 -7.99 -17.03 5.29
CA ASP A 31 -8.61 -18.34 5.57
C ASP A 31 -9.64 -18.73 4.51
N GLU A 32 -10.40 -17.76 4.03
CA GLU A 32 -11.46 -17.98 3.05
C GLU A 32 -11.14 -17.30 1.74
N LYS A 33 -11.32 -18.03 0.64
CA LYS A 33 -10.92 -17.60 -0.71
C LYS A 33 -12.05 -16.89 -1.47
N ILE A 34 -12.89 -16.13 -0.76
CA ILE A 34 -14.05 -15.43 -1.30
C ILE A 34 -14.00 -13.95 -0.95
N GLY A 35 -14.75 -13.13 -1.68
CA GLY A 35 -14.87 -11.71 -1.44
C GLY A 35 -13.63 -10.91 -1.86
N PHE A 36 -13.43 -9.79 -1.18
CA PHE A 36 -12.40 -8.82 -1.50
C PHE A 36 -11.55 -8.47 -0.27
N ILE A 37 -10.31 -8.12 -0.48
CA ILE A 37 -9.53 -7.38 0.50
C ILE A 37 -9.58 -5.90 0.11
N HIS A 38 -10.04 -5.07 1.03
CA HIS A 38 -9.97 -3.62 0.89
C HIS A 38 -8.66 -3.12 1.47
N PHE A 39 -8.04 -2.18 0.76
CA PHE A 39 -6.79 -1.52 1.16
C PHE A 39 -7.04 -0.04 1.32
N ALA A 40 -6.55 0.51 2.41
CA ALA A 40 -6.52 1.95 2.65
C ALA A 40 -5.11 2.36 3.10
N ILE A 41 -4.51 3.29 2.36
CA ILE A 41 -3.15 3.79 2.60
C ILE A 41 -3.25 5.24 3.03
N TYR A 42 -2.56 5.58 4.10
CA TYR A 42 -2.58 6.89 4.73
C TYR A 42 -1.17 7.45 4.83
N ASP A 43 -1.05 8.74 4.65
CA ASP A 43 0.16 9.53 4.88
C ASP A 43 -0.08 10.69 5.87
N ASN A 44 -1.26 10.74 6.46
CA ASN A 44 -1.64 11.73 7.46
C ASN A 44 -2.20 11.05 8.72
N PRO A 45 -1.55 11.21 9.90
CA PRO A 45 -1.99 10.59 11.15
C PRO A 45 -3.38 11.04 11.63
N GLU A 46 -3.84 12.24 11.25
CA GLU A 46 -5.14 12.77 11.67
C GLU A 46 -6.32 11.94 11.15
N PHE A 47 -6.14 11.34 9.97
CA PHE A 47 -7.19 10.59 9.29
C PHE A 47 -7.09 9.07 9.46
N PHE A 48 -5.97 8.57 10.00
CA PHE A 48 -5.81 7.14 10.18
C PHE A 48 -6.62 6.60 11.36
N PRO A 49 -7.33 5.49 11.23
CA PRO A 49 -7.68 4.72 10.02
C PRO A 49 -9.10 5.02 9.50
N LYS A 50 -9.49 6.30 9.49
CA LYS A 50 -10.84 6.73 9.07
C LYS A 50 -11.05 6.52 7.57
N ASN A 51 -12.29 6.35 7.14
CA ASN A 51 -12.61 6.15 5.73
C ASN A 51 -12.29 7.40 4.88
N GLU A 52 -12.52 8.59 5.43
CA GLU A 52 -12.08 9.84 4.84
C GLU A 52 -10.57 10.06 5.03
N GLY A 53 -9.97 10.81 4.11
CA GLY A 53 -8.54 11.23 4.22
C GLY A 53 -7.51 10.16 3.92
N LYS A 54 -7.92 9.00 3.42
CA LYS A 54 -6.98 8.03 2.85
C LYS A 54 -6.34 8.59 1.57
N LYS A 55 -5.04 8.43 1.44
CA LYS A 55 -4.30 8.83 0.24
C LYS A 55 -4.65 7.95 -0.95
N LEU A 56 -4.80 6.65 -0.71
CA LEU A 56 -5.16 5.66 -1.71
C LEU A 56 -6.10 4.62 -1.10
N GLY A 57 -7.17 4.29 -1.80
CA GLY A 57 -8.08 3.21 -1.44
C GLY A 57 -8.45 2.39 -2.67
N PHE A 58 -8.37 1.07 -2.55
CA PHE A 58 -8.77 0.12 -3.59
C PHE A 58 -9.14 -1.22 -2.97
N LYS A 59 -9.69 -2.11 -3.77
CA LYS A 59 -9.96 -3.49 -3.38
C LYS A 59 -9.44 -4.48 -4.42
N GLU A 60 -9.12 -5.69 -3.97
CA GLU A 60 -8.66 -6.77 -4.83
C GLU A 60 -9.39 -8.07 -4.46
N GLU A 61 -9.78 -8.88 -5.43
CA GLU A 61 -10.37 -10.17 -5.16
C GLU A 61 -9.40 -11.09 -4.41
N VAL A 62 -9.89 -11.75 -3.38
CA VAL A 62 -9.08 -12.65 -2.54
C VAL A 62 -8.35 -13.71 -3.37
N LYS A 63 -9.00 -14.26 -4.40
CA LYS A 63 -8.38 -15.29 -5.26
C LYS A 63 -7.09 -14.84 -5.92
N ASN A 64 -6.95 -13.52 -6.22
CA ASN A 64 -5.77 -12.95 -6.85
C ASN A 64 -4.64 -12.71 -5.85
N LEU A 65 -4.94 -12.70 -4.54
CA LEU A 65 -3.98 -12.42 -3.46
C LEU A 65 -3.34 -13.66 -2.87
N ILE A 66 -3.93 -14.84 -3.14
CA ILE A 66 -3.41 -16.09 -2.61
C ILE A 66 -2.06 -16.38 -3.27
N ASN A 67 -1.00 -16.39 -2.45
CA ASN A 67 0.40 -16.53 -2.86
C ASN A 67 0.93 -15.40 -3.76
N ASN A 68 0.18 -14.33 -3.93
CA ASN A 68 0.57 -13.14 -4.70
C ASN A 68 0.76 -11.93 -3.77
N GLU A 69 1.31 -10.88 -4.33
CA GLU A 69 1.60 -9.62 -3.67
C GLU A 69 0.96 -8.48 -4.46
N ILE A 70 0.57 -7.42 -3.77
CA ILE A 70 0.14 -6.17 -4.39
C ILE A 70 1.34 -5.24 -4.49
N ILE A 71 1.52 -4.67 -5.67
CA ILE A 71 2.58 -3.69 -5.92
C ILE A 71 1.93 -2.34 -6.16
N ILE A 72 2.33 -1.35 -5.38
CA ILE A 72 1.87 0.03 -5.46
C ILE A 72 3.08 0.89 -5.83
N GLY A 73 3.06 1.43 -7.03
CA GLY A 73 4.09 2.34 -7.54
C GLY A 73 3.73 3.80 -7.31
N ASP A 74 4.65 4.66 -7.73
CA ASP A 74 4.49 6.12 -7.79
C ASP A 74 4.16 6.78 -6.43
N LEU A 75 4.63 6.17 -5.34
CA LEU A 75 4.55 6.76 -4.01
C LEU A 75 5.68 7.76 -3.78
N GLU A 76 5.35 8.87 -3.16
CA GLU A 76 6.32 9.87 -2.71
C GLU A 76 7.05 9.39 -1.46
N GLU A 77 8.20 9.99 -1.18
CA GLU A 77 8.93 9.76 0.06
C GLU A 77 8.12 10.31 1.24
N SER A 78 7.67 9.43 2.13
CA SER A 78 6.85 9.79 3.30
C SER A 78 6.75 8.65 4.31
N TYR A 79 6.12 8.94 5.46
CA TYR A 79 5.56 7.92 6.35
C TYR A 79 4.20 7.48 5.82
N TYR A 80 3.99 6.18 5.81
CA TYR A 80 2.73 5.56 5.40
C TYR A 80 2.25 4.57 6.45
N ALA A 81 0.94 4.48 6.64
CA ALA A 81 0.29 3.40 7.34
C ALA A 81 -0.75 2.75 6.43
N VAL A 82 -0.93 1.44 6.57
CA VAL A 82 -1.89 0.67 5.77
C VAL A 82 -2.88 -0.01 6.71
N ALA A 83 -4.16 0.11 6.38
CA ALA A 83 -5.24 -0.66 6.98
C ALA A 83 -5.89 -1.53 5.90
N ILE A 84 -6.23 -2.77 6.25
CA ILE A 84 -6.93 -3.70 5.36
C ILE A 84 -8.09 -4.37 6.09
N TYR A 85 -9.11 -4.78 5.36
CA TYR A 85 -10.13 -5.70 5.86
C TYR A 85 -10.60 -6.67 4.77
N HIS A 86 -11.11 -7.82 5.19
CA HIS A 86 -11.61 -8.87 4.32
C HIS A 86 -13.13 -8.80 4.23
N ASP A 87 -13.62 -8.13 3.21
CA ASP A 87 -15.04 -8.04 2.84
C ASP A 87 -15.50 -9.37 2.23
N LYS A 88 -16.00 -10.27 3.07
CA LYS A 88 -16.39 -11.63 2.66
C LYS A 88 -17.73 -11.65 1.92
N ASN A 89 -18.65 -10.77 2.26
CA ASN A 89 -20.01 -10.71 1.69
C ASN A 89 -20.09 -9.76 0.49
N SER A 90 -19.00 -9.05 0.17
CA SER A 90 -18.87 -8.13 -0.98
C SER A 90 -19.85 -6.96 -0.93
N ASN A 91 -20.11 -6.42 0.27
CA ASN A 91 -21.00 -5.28 0.49
C ASN A 91 -20.26 -3.93 0.47
N ASP A 92 -18.94 -3.93 0.36
CA ASP A 92 -18.05 -2.76 0.37
C ASP A 92 -18.05 -1.98 1.70
N GLU A 93 -18.48 -2.61 2.78
CA GLU A 93 -18.51 -2.04 4.13
C GLU A 93 -17.68 -2.90 5.09
N PHE A 94 -17.10 -2.29 6.11
CA PHE A 94 -16.47 -3.02 7.20
C PHE A 94 -17.53 -3.37 8.25
N ASP A 95 -17.92 -4.62 8.28
CA ASP A 95 -19.01 -5.08 9.11
C ASP A 95 -18.63 -5.14 10.59
N THR A 96 -19.45 -4.51 11.42
CA THR A 96 -19.32 -4.53 12.87
C THR A 96 -20.65 -4.83 13.55
N PHE A 97 -20.61 -5.52 14.68
CA PHE A 97 -21.74 -5.69 15.58
C PHE A 97 -21.40 -5.15 16.97
N LEU A 98 -22.13 -4.15 17.44
CA LEU A 98 -21.84 -3.44 18.70
C LEU A 98 -20.38 -2.99 18.80
N SER A 99 -19.86 -2.42 17.72
CA SER A 99 -18.45 -2.00 17.56
C SER A 99 -17.44 -3.14 17.57
N ILE A 100 -17.87 -4.39 17.52
CA ILE A 100 -16.99 -5.56 17.41
C ILE A 100 -16.90 -5.94 15.93
N PRO A 101 -15.70 -5.98 15.34
CA PRO A 101 -15.50 -6.41 13.96
C PRO A 101 -16.07 -7.82 13.73
N GLN A 102 -16.83 -7.97 12.66
CA GLN A 102 -17.34 -9.26 12.17
C GLN A 102 -16.49 -9.81 11.03
N GLU A 103 -15.67 -8.97 10.47
CA GLU A 103 -14.74 -9.29 9.40
C GLU A 103 -13.29 -9.18 9.87
N LYS A 104 -12.42 -10.00 9.28
CA LYS A 104 -11.00 -9.93 9.56
C LYS A 104 -10.39 -8.65 9.02
N PHE A 105 -9.45 -8.12 9.75
CA PHE A 105 -8.74 -6.88 9.40
C PHE A 105 -7.26 -6.99 9.79
N GLY A 106 -6.47 -6.04 9.33
CA GLY A 106 -5.05 -5.95 9.65
C GLY A 106 -4.49 -4.55 9.43
N PHE A 107 -3.36 -4.29 10.05
CA PHE A 107 -2.63 -3.03 9.91
C PHE A 107 -1.16 -3.32 9.62
N SER A 108 -0.50 -2.39 8.91
CA SER A 108 0.95 -2.44 8.72
C SER A 108 1.68 -2.53 10.07
N ASN A 109 2.89 -3.10 10.06
CA ASN A 109 3.66 -3.47 11.25
C ASN A 109 2.97 -4.51 12.15
N ASP A 110 1.91 -5.16 11.67
CA ASP A 110 1.04 -6.01 12.48
C ASP A 110 0.61 -5.34 13.80
N ALA A 111 0.40 -4.00 13.74
CA ALA A 111 0.08 -3.17 14.88
C ALA A 111 -1.13 -3.71 15.63
N LYS A 112 -1.01 -3.81 16.95
CA LYS A 112 -2.01 -4.46 17.81
C LYS A 112 -3.22 -3.57 18.03
N VAL A 113 -4.40 -4.18 18.01
CA VAL A 113 -5.66 -3.54 18.39
C VAL A 113 -5.92 -3.78 19.87
N PHE A 114 -6.10 -2.70 20.62
CA PHE A 114 -6.44 -2.77 22.03
C PHE A 114 -7.44 -1.65 22.35
N LEU A 115 -8.70 -2.01 22.65
CA LEU A 115 -9.82 -1.07 22.87
C LEU A 115 -10.09 -0.08 21.74
N GLY A 116 -9.62 -0.39 20.53
CA GLY A 116 -9.76 0.45 19.34
C GLY A 116 -8.63 0.20 18.35
N PRO A 117 -8.66 0.84 17.17
CA PRO A 117 -7.60 0.71 16.17
C PRO A 117 -6.27 1.24 16.71
N PRO A 118 -5.13 0.75 16.18
CA PRO A 118 -3.82 1.27 16.53
C PRO A 118 -3.66 2.73 16.08
N SER A 119 -2.69 3.43 16.65
CA SER A 119 -2.29 4.75 16.19
C SER A 119 -1.56 4.67 14.83
N PHE A 120 -1.48 5.83 14.16
CA PHE A 120 -0.66 5.95 12.95
C PHE A 120 0.81 5.60 13.23
N ASP A 121 1.37 6.06 14.33
CA ASP A 121 2.78 5.81 14.69
C ASP A 121 3.08 4.31 14.88
N GLU A 122 2.16 3.56 15.51
CA GLU A 122 2.30 2.11 15.67
C GLU A 122 2.24 1.34 14.35
N SER A 123 1.50 1.87 13.38
CA SER A 123 1.26 1.24 12.08
C SER A 123 2.18 1.76 10.98
N SER A 124 2.83 2.91 11.18
CA SER A 124 3.56 3.59 10.11
C SER A 124 4.94 3.00 9.83
N PHE A 125 5.36 3.13 8.60
CA PHE A 125 6.70 2.85 8.10
C PHE A 125 7.15 3.99 7.18
N TYR A 126 8.46 4.20 7.10
CA TYR A 126 9.02 5.23 6.23
C TYR A 126 9.41 4.63 4.88
N LEU A 127 8.88 5.19 3.80
CA LEU A 127 9.22 4.83 2.43
C LEU A 127 10.14 5.91 1.85
N LYS A 128 11.39 5.54 1.57
CA LYS A 128 12.38 6.45 0.98
C LYS A 128 12.16 6.60 -0.52
N LYS A 129 12.58 7.74 -1.05
CA LYS A 129 12.63 7.96 -2.50
C LYS A 129 13.39 6.82 -3.20
N ASN A 130 12.83 6.33 -4.31
CA ASN A 130 13.40 5.23 -5.11
C ASN A 130 13.55 3.88 -4.37
N GLN A 131 12.98 3.74 -3.18
CA GLN A 131 13.00 2.48 -2.44
C GLN A 131 11.94 1.51 -2.96
N ARG A 132 12.28 0.23 -2.96
CA ARG A 132 11.33 -0.87 -3.00
C ARG A 132 11.23 -1.45 -1.61
N LEU A 133 10.08 -1.28 -0.99
CA LEU A 133 9.80 -1.77 0.35
C LEU A 133 8.74 -2.86 0.29
N LYS A 134 9.01 -3.99 0.93
CA LYS A 134 8.04 -5.07 1.10
C LYS A 134 7.59 -5.10 2.55
N ILE A 135 6.27 -5.15 2.75
CA ILE A 135 5.64 -5.34 4.05
C ILE A 135 4.71 -6.54 4.02
N GLU A 136 4.48 -7.14 5.17
CA GLU A 136 3.48 -8.18 5.37
C GLU A 136 2.44 -7.70 6.37
N ILE A 137 1.17 -8.05 6.12
CA ILE A 137 0.06 -7.69 7.00
C ILE A 137 -0.75 -8.96 7.25
N SER A 138 -0.92 -9.31 8.53
CA SER A 138 -1.71 -10.46 8.95
C SER A 138 -3.17 -10.08 9.19
N LEU A 139 -4.09 -10.79 8.56
CA LEU A 139 -5.52 -10.73 8.90
C LEU A 139 -5.76 -11.45 10.24
N ARG A 140 -6.57 -10.84 11.09
CA ARG A 140 -6.93 -11.36 12.43
C ARG A 140 -8.39 -11.11 12.75
#